data_223b6a6791614f66dbb7e1a6e18838ab
#
_entry.id   223b6a6791614f66dbb7e1a6e18838ab
#
_cell.length_a   1.000
_cell.length_b   1.000
_cell.length_c   1.000
_cell.angle_alpha   90.00
_cell.angle_beta   90.00
_cell.angle_gamma   90.00
#
_symmetry.space_group_name_H-M   'P 1'
#
loop_
_entity.id
_entity.type
_entity.pdbx_description
1 polymer ?
#
loop_
_entity_poly.entity_id
_entity_poly.type
_entity_poly.pdbx_seq_one_letter_code
_entity_poly.pdbx_strand_id
1 'polypeptide(L)'
;MKKAVITIALGDFYTKMAEFTHPIIKAYADKIGADFIVIDKNDEFKIPHYTKLNLNKYLRDYDRVLYIDTDILIREDAPDIFAEVPEDEIGIFEEGQFMERQQSMLQFLIENKVDPKIWNKKYYNTGVMVLSKQHANIFIKPLTEEVNHFAEQSYINLLFCIFKPKIHNLHYKWNRMYALDRITGEDRYDSYFMHYAGISVIMPEDKQLSLMRDDWEIWQKAKPEYKFQKNVAVIVEGGMGDQICAEPTIRYMRDVMYKGDNIIVISDFPAVFSDVGLPVYAKGQKIENMKGYYEVHTLRSPEHISWEFMSHPLCHSIDFCALQATRCILPVERKNIQLKVDEFAFGQVKEMVGGLENLVVIHPGRGWDSKNFPSDVWQSYADGLLAAGFRVAVIGKHISNEQGIMEFDRSKCIDLVNKLDFNQLTALISAAKCLISNDSAPIHIAGAFDNWIGVIATCKRPDYILPYRNGNDPFYKAEALEEFKLYDQFNNQPSQVYGATIDKCDEATMRKCCPPAEKVVNFAKKVFNL
;
A
#
# COMPACT_ATOMS: atom_id res chain seq x y z
N MET A 1 27.85 36.30 1.96
CA MET A 1 26.67 35.60 1.41
C MET A 1 25.50 35.89 2.33
N LYS A 2 24.46 36.53 1.83
CA LYS A 2 23.26 36.86 2.59
C LYS A 2 22.30 35.67 2.57
N LYS A 3 21.98 35.13 3.74
CA LYS A 3 21.14 33.92 3.91
C LYS A 3 19.80 34.26 4.57
N ALA A 4 18.73 33.56 4.20
CA ALA A 4 17.45 33.64 4.89
C ALA A 4 16.88 32.24 5.15
N VAL A 5 16.17 32.10 6.27
CA VAL A 5 15.24 31.00 6.56
C VAL A 5 13.84 31.57 6.48
N ILE A 6 13.01 31.02 5.62
CA ILE A 6 11.67 31.54 5.32
C ILE A 6 10.63 30.47 5.65
N THR A 7 9.57 30.87 6.33
CA THR A 7 8.41 30.02 6.63
C THR A 7 7.11 30.76 6.31
N ILE A 8 6.00 30.01 6.18
CA ILE A 8 4.67 30.55 5.87
C ILE A 8 3.71 30.16 6.98
N ALA A 9 3.03 31.11 7.60
CA ALA A 9 1.99 30.87 8.60
C ALA A 9 0.72 31.64 8.23
N LEU A 10 -0.21 30.98 7.53
CA LEU A 10 -1.46 31.55 7.04
C LEU A 10 -2.65 30.80 7.63
N GLY A 11 -3.63 31.55 8.15
CA GLY A 11 -4.82 31.00 8.81
C GLY A 11 -4.59 30.65 10.28
N ASP A 12 -5.69 30.52 11.02
CA ASP A 12 -5.68 30.44 12.49
C ASP A 12 -4.89 29.24 13.02
N PHE A 13 -5.02 28.09 12.38
CA PHE A 13 -4.33 26.87 12.81
C PHE A 13 -2.82 26.99 12.66
N TYR A 14 -2.32 27.43 11.49
CA TYR A 14 -0.89 27.56 11.26
C TYR A 14 -0.28 28.72 12.05
N THR A 15 -1.06 29.79 12.32
CA THR A 15 -0.63 30.85 13.23
C THR A 15 -0.43 30.32 14.65
N LYS A 16 -1.37 29.51 15.14
CA LYS A 16 -1.26 28.87 16.46
C LYS A 16 -0.10 27.85 16.51
N MET A 17 0.13 27.11 15.45
CA MET A 17 1.28 26.19 15.33
C MET A 17 2.61 26.97 15.35
N ALA A 18 2.65 28.11 14.66
CA ALA A 18 3.81 28.99 14.58
C ALA A 18 4.25 29.53 15.95
N GLU A 19 3.32 29.74 16.89
CA GLU A 19 3.66 30.13 18.27
C GLU A 19 4.64 29.14 18.93
N PHE A 20 4.53 27.88 18.56
CA PHE A 20 5.40 26.82 19.06
C PHE A 20 6.64 26.57 18.17
N THR A 21 6.46 26.48 16.86
CA THR A 21 7.53 26.06 15.94
C THR A 21 8.47 27.19 15.53
N HIS A 22 7.97 28.43 15.38
CA HIS A 22 8.79 29.55 14.94
C HIS A 22 9.95 29.93 15.87
N PRO A 23 9.81 29.89 17.22
CA PRO A 23 10.97 30.03 18.09
C PRO A 23 12.08 29.04 17.81
N ILE A 24 11.73 27.79 17.49
CA ILE A 24 12.68 26.70 17.18
C ILE A 24 13.35 26.98 15.83
N ILE A 25 12.57 27.31 14.80
CA ILE A 25 13.07 27.62 13.45
C ILE A 25 13.96 28.87 13.51
N LYS A 26 13.56 29.88 14.29
CA LYS A 26 14.35 31.10 14.47
C LYS A 26 15.70 30.81 15.15
N ALA A 27 15.71 30.01 16.19
CA ALA A 27 16.95 29.62 16.87
C ALA A 27 17.93 28.91 15.90
N TYR A 28 17.40 28.08 15.02
CA TYR A 28 18.20 27.46 13.96
C TYR A 28 18.71 28.48 12.94
N ALA A 29 17.88 29.42 12.49
CA ALA A 29 18.28 30.49 11.59
C ALA A 29 19.43 31.34 12.19
N ASP A 30 19.28 31.73 13.46
CA ASP A 30 20.32 32.48 14.20
C ASP A 30 21.63 31.67 14.27
N LYS A 31 21.56 30.36 14.55
CA LYS A 31 22.70 29.45 14.61
C LYS A 31 23.49 29.37 13.31
N ILE A 32 22.80 29.37 12.16
CA ILE A 32 23.44 29.25 10.83
C ILE A 32 23.71 30.60 10.18
N GLY A 33 23.49 31.71 10.90
CA GLY A 33 23.76 33.06 10.44
C GLY A 33 22.84 33.52 9.30
N ALA A 34 21.54 33.21 9.39
CA ALA A 34 20.53 33.54 8.41
C ALA A 34 19.44 34.47 9.02
N ASP A 35 18.90 35.38 8.23
CA ASP A 35 17.73 36.15 8.59
C ASP A 35 16.50 35.23 8.71
N PHE A 36 15.68 35.38 9.74
CA PHE A 36 14.42 34.65 9.88
C PHE A 36 13.25 35.48 9.37
N ILE A 37 12.51 34.95 8.40
CA ILE A 37 11.40 35.65 7.74
C ILE A 37 10.14 34.81 7.82
N VAL A 38 9.03 35.42 8.26
CA VAL A 38 7.71 34.81 8.27
C VAL A 38 6.83 35.48 7.22
N ILE A 39 6.23 34.70 6.34
CA ILE A 39 5.19 35.16 5.42
C ILE A 39 3.85 34.88 6.10
N ASP A 40 3.24 35.94 6.63
CA ASP A 40 1.98 35.91 7.40
C ASP A 40 0.80 36.52 6.63
N LYS A 41 1.02 36.95 5.37
CA LYS A 41 -0.02 37.54 4.51
C LYS A 41 0.02 36.90 3.13
N ASN A 42 -1.16 36.71 2.57
CA ASN A 42 -1.35 36.21 1.22
C ASN A 42 -2.35 37.10 0.47
N ASP A 43 -1.86 38.05 -0.30
CA ASP A 43 -2.67 38.95 -1.11
C ASP A 43 -2.69 38.55 -2.60
N GLU A 44 -1.98 37.49 -3.00
CA GLU A 44 -1.72 37.18 -4.40
C GLU A 44 -2.35 35.88 -4.91
N PHE A 45 -2.61 34.95 -3.99
CA PHE A 45 -3.09 33.61 -4.34
C PHE A 45 -4.43 33.33 -3.65
N LYS A 46 -5.34 32.69 -4.37
CA LYS A 46 -6.62 32.23 -3.81
C LYS A 46 -6.41 31.06 -2.85
N ILE A 47 -5.42 30.21 -3.17
CA ILE A 47 -5.06 29.03 -2.37
C ILE A 47 -3.77 29.36 -1.61
N PRO A 48 -3.79 29.37 -0.26
CA PRO A 48 -2.66 29.80 0.57
C PRO A 48 -1.35 29.05 0.29
N HIS A 49 -1.41 27.76 -0.07
CA HIS A 49 -0.22 26.96 -0.33
C HIS A 49 0.64 27.49 -1.49
N TYR A 50 0.02 28.13 -2.50
CA TYR A 50 0.76 28.74 -3.62
C TYR A 50 1.61 29.95 -3.21
N THR A 51 1.46 30.45 -1.98
CA THR A 51 2.32 31.51 -1.42
C THR A 51 3.80 31.12 -1.42
N LYS A 52 4.13 29.81 -1.48
CA LYS A 52 5.52 29.33 -1.67
C LYS A 52 6.15 29.88 -2.97
N LEU A 53 5.37 30.20 -3.98
CA LEU A 53 5.89 30.79 -5.22
C LEU A 53 6.44 32.20 -5.02
N ASN A 54 6.07 32.90 -3.93
CA ASN A 54 6.65 34.20 -3.57
C ASN A 54 8.13 34.10 -3.15
N LEU A 55 8.70 32.90 -3.01
CA LEU A 55 10.14 32.74 -2.78
C LEU A 55 10.99 33.39 -3.89
N ASN A 56 10.44 33.56 -5.10
CA ASN A 56 11.10 34.29 -6.18
C ASN A 56 11.46 35.74 -5.78
N LYS A 57 10.67 36.40 -4.93
CA LYS A 57 10.92 37.77 -4.48
C LYS A 57 12.13 37.81 -3.53
N TYR A 58 12.14 36.89 -2.56
CA TYR A 58 13.22 36.81 -1.57
C TYR A 58 14.55 36.38 -2.20
N LEU A 59 14.51 35.49 -3.20
CA LEU A 59 15.69 35.07 -3.94
C LEU A 59 16.36 36.19 -4.76
N ARG A 60 15.70 37.34 -4.94
CA ARG A 60 16.34 38.55 -5.53
C ARG A 60 17.23 39.28 -4.53
N ASP A 61 16.87 39.23 -3.24
CA ASP A 61 17.50 39.97 -2.17
C ASP A 61 18.50 39.16 -1.34
N TYR A 62 18.36 37.81 -1.39
CA TYR A 62 19.19 36.86 -0.66
C TYR A 62 19.97 35.96 -1.61
N ASP A 63 21.23 35.67 -1.27
CA ASP A 63 22.07 34.75 -2.04
C ASP A 63 21.60 33.30 -1.89
N ARG A 64 21.21 32.92 -0.66
CA ARG A 64 20.70 31.60 -0.30
C ARG A 64 19.43 31.71 0.54
N VAL A 65 18.46 30.86 0.26
CA VAL A 65 17.19 30.77 0.98
C VAL A 65 16.94 29.31 1.38
N LEU A 66 16.68 29.09 2.65
CA LEU A 66 16.07 27.87 3.14
C LEU A 66 14.58 28.14 3.37
N TYR A 67 13.73 27.47 2.63
CA TYR A 67 12.30 27.43 2.90
C TYR A 67 11.99 26.23 3.81
N ILE A 68 11.19 26.45 4.85
CA ILE A 68 10.73 25.43 5.79
C ILE A 68 9.23 25.61 6.06
N ASP A 69 8.44 24.55 5.95
CA ASP A 69 7.03 24.57 6.36
C ASP A 69 6.90 24.79 7.89
N THR A 70 5.82 25.42 8.30
CA THR A 70 5.57 25.76 9.72
C THR A 70 5.41 24.53 10.62
N ASP A 71 5.02 23.38 10.06
CA ASP A 71 4.85 22.12 10.77
C ASP A 71 6.15 21.29 10.88
N ILE A 72 7.29 21.96 10.98
CA ILE A 72 8.61 21.33 11.14
C ILE A 72 9.23 21.68 12.49
N LEU A 73 9.73 20.66 13.17
CA LEU A 73 10.62 20.80 14.33
C LEU A 73 12.07 20.58 13.88
N ILE A 74 12.99 21.35 14.45
CA ILE A 74 14.43 21.29 14.13
C ILE A 74 15.22 20.92 15.37
N ARG A 75 16.07 19.91 15.28
CA ARG A 75 16.94 19.50 16.37
C ARG A 75 17.99 20.58 16.67
N GLU A 76 18.26 20.85 17.93
CA GLU A 76 19.20 21.92 18.35
C GLU A 76 20.60 21.77 17.76
N ASP A 77 21.09 20.52 17.61
CA ASP A 77 22.41 20.23 17.05
C ASP A 77 22.41 20.05 15.53
N ALA A 78 21.26 20.23 14.83
CA ALA A 78 21.20 20.12 13.37
C ALA A 78 22.30 20.97 12.71
N PRO A 79 23.09 20.41 11.77
CA PRO A 79 24.17 21.14 11.11
C PRO A 79 23.64 22.25 10.18
N ASP A 80 24.52 23.08 9.63
CA ASP A 80 24.13 24.09 8.63
C ASP A 80 23.77 23.41 7.31
N ILE A 81 22.49 23.39 6.97
CA ILE A 81 21.97 22.78 5.73
C ILE A 81 22.52 23.46 4.45
N PHE A 82 22.94 24.72 4.54
CA PHE A 82 23.54 25.40 3.40
C PHE A 82 24.92 24.84 3.05
N ALA A 83 25.60 24.20 4.02
CA ALA A 83 26.85 23.52 3.77
C ALA A 83 26.67 22.15 3.07
N GLU A 84 25.48 21.54 3.22
CA GLU A 84 25.13 20.27 2.56
C GLU A 84 24.87 20.44 1.06
N VAL A 85 24.26 21.56 0.67
CA VAL A 85 23.74 21.77 -0.69
C VAL A 85 24.65 22.69 -1.51
N PRO A 86 25.20 22.27 -2.66
CA PRO A 86 25.94 23.12 -3.58
C PRO A 86 25.14 24.37 -4.00
N GLU A 87 25.83 25.49 -4.26
CA GLU A 87 25.15 26.76 -4.59
C GLU A 87 24.39 26.71 -5.92
N ASP A 88 24.84 25.89 -6.87
CA ASP A 88 24.22 25.74 -8.18
C ASP A 88 23.12 24.67 -8.24
N GLU A 89 22.81 24.05 -7.10
CA GLU A 89 21.80 23.00 -6.97
C GLU A 89 20.65 23.44 -6.06
N ILE A 90 19.45 22.89 -6.30
CA ILE A 90 18.32 22.95 -5.38
C ILE A 90 18.40 21.76 -4.42
N GLY A 91 18.53 22.03 -3.11
CA GLY A 91 18.43 21.00 -2.10
C GLY A 91 16.96 20.69 -1.78
N ILE A 92 16.53 19.46 -2.03
CA ILE A 92 15.15 19.03 -1.80
C ILE A 92 15.07 17.52 -1.65
N PHE A 93 14.11 17.02 -0.88
CA PHE A 93 13.92 15.60 -0.64
C PHE A 93 13.03 14.94 -1.71
N GLU A 94 13.51 13.87 -2.36
CA GLU A 94 12.75 13.08 -3.33
C GLU A 94 11.85 12.06 -2.62
N GLU A 95 10.64 12.49 -2.23
CA GLU A 95 9.67 11.62 -1.53
C GLU A 95 9.14 10.48 -2.42
N GLY A 96 9.17 10.66 -3.74
CA GLY A 96 8.75 9.65 -4.71
C GLY A 96 9.54 8.34 -4.66
N GLN A 97 10.73 8.32 -4.01
CA GLN A 97 11.49 7.10 -3.75
C GLN A 97 10.86 6.23 -2.63
N PHE A 98 10.05 6.84 -1.77
CA PHE A 98 9.49 6.20 -0.57
C PHE A 98 7.97 6.07 -0.66
N MET A 99 7.31 6.97 -1.38
CA MET A 99 5.85 7.04 -1.48
C MET A 99 5.42 7.03 -2.94
N GLU A 100 4.31 6.35 -3.22
CA GLU A 100 3.69 6.41 -4.53
C GLU A 100 3.13 7.82 -4.77
N ARG A 101 3.63 8.51 -5.79
CA ARG A 101 3.21 9.86 -6.21
C ARG A 101 2.93 9.96 -7.70
N GLN A 102 3.14 8.86 -8.42
CA GLN A 102 2.99 8.82 -9.88
C GLN A 102 1.59 9.23 -10.30
N GLN A 103 0.59 8.71 -9.62
CA GLN A 103 -0.79 8.94 -9.99
C GLN A 103 -1.20 10.39 -9.72
N SER A 104 -0.88 10.92 -8.51
CA SER A 104 -1.19 12.32 -8.18
C SER A 104 -0.56 13.28 -9.19
N MET A 105 0.68 12.99 -9.61
CA MET A 105 1.35 13.83 -10.61
C MET A 105 0.74 13.66 -12.02
N LEU A 106 0.43 12.45 -12.44
CA LEU A 106 -0.20 12.21 -13.74
C LEU A 106 -1.59 12.84 -13.82
N GLN A 107 -2.39 12.71 -12.76
CA GLN A 107 -3.69 13.35 -12.69
C GLN A 107 -3.55 14.88 -12.78
N PHE A 108 -2.64 15.47 -12.00
CA PHE A 108 -2.35 16.90 -12.07
C PHE A 108 -1.98 17.36 -13.47
N LEU A 109 -1.11 16.62 -14.18
CA LEU A 109 -0.71 16.96 -15.56
C LEU A 109 -1.90 16.89 -16.53
N ILE A 110 -2.75 15.86 -16.42
CA ILE A 110 -3.93 15.69 -17.29
C ILE A 110 -4.94 16.82 -17.05
N GLU A 111 -5.25 17.14 -15.80
CA GLU A 111 -6.18 18.22 -15.43
C GLU A 111 -5.71 19.58 -15.93
N ASN A 112 -4.40 19.84 -15.90
CA ASN A 112 -3.79 21.04 -16.42
C ASN A 112 -3.46 20.99 -17.92
N LYS A 113 -3.88 19.93 -18.65
CA LYS A 113 -3.65 19.74 -20.09
C LYS A 113 -2.18 19.77 -20.48
N VAL A 114 -1.31 19.27 -19.62
CA VAL A 114 0.12 19.12 -19.85
C VAL A 114 0.42 17.69 -20.31
N ASP A 115 1.26 17.53 -21.34
CA ASP A 115 1.66 16.19 -21.80
C ASP A 115 2.38 15.43 -20.66
N PRO A 116 1.86 14.28 -20.21
CA PRO A 116 2.48 13.50 -19.16
C PRO A 116 3.93 13.07 -19.44
N LYS A 117 4.36 13.06 -20.69
CA LYS A 117 5.75 12.74 -21.08
C LYS A 117 6.78 13.74 -20.56
N ILE A 118 6.36 14.94 -20.16
CA ILE A 118 7.25 15.94 -19.57
C ILE A 118 7.81 15.48 -18.23
N TRP A 119 7.06 14.64 -17.52
CA TRP A 119 7.41 14.21 -16.19
C TRP A 119 8.55 13.20 -16.17
N ASN A 120 9.58 13.50 -15.38
CA ASN A 120 10.79 12.70 -15.25
C ASN A 120 10.68 11.53 -14.26
N LYS A 121 9.47 11.22 -13.78
CA LYS A 121 9.12 10.19 -12.78
C LYS A 121 9.69 10.46 -11.38
N LYS A 122 10.16 11.65 -11.09
CA LYS A 122 10.60 12.08 -9.78
C LYS A 122 9.55 12.99 -9.15
N TYR A 123 9.39 12.88 -7.82
CA TYR A 123 8.47 13.72 -7.07
C TYR A 123 9.11 14.15 -5.76
N TYR A 124 9.19 15.48 -5.55
CA TYR A 124 9.89 16.10 -4.45
C TYR A 124 8.90 16.71 -3.47
N ASN A 125 9.20 16.59 -2.15
CA ASN A 125 8.45 17.25 -1.10
C ASN A 125 8.94 18.69 -0.92
N THR A 126 8.03 19.65 -1.01
CA THR A 126 8.33 21.08 -0.97
C THR A 126 8.35 21.71 0.42
N GLY A 127 8.24 20.91 1.48
CA GLY A 127 8.27 21.41 2.86
C GLY A 127 9.66 21.85 3.33
N VAL A 128 10.74 21.36 2.71
CA VAL A 128 12.12 21.81 2.91
C VAL A 128 12.78 22.01 1.57
N MET A 129 13.17 23.25 1.27
CA MET A 129 13.87 23.59 0.02
C MET A 129 15.05 24.52 0.29
N VAL A 130 16.23 24.13 -0.14
CA VAL A 130 17.43 24.98 -0.15
C VAL A 130 17.62 25.56 -1.55
N LEU A 131 17.55 26.86 -1.67
CA LEU A 131 17.52 27.58 -2.92
C LEU A 131 18.66 28.61 -2.98
N SER A 132 19.08 28.95 -4.17
CA SER A 132 20.02 30.05 -4.42
C SER A 132 19.41 31.09 -5.35
N LYS A 133 19.95 32.30 -5.38
CA LYS A 133 19.46 33.43 -6.15
C LYS A 133 19.17 33.11 -7.62
N GLN A 134 19.98 32.27 -8.23
CA GLN A 134 19.80 31.83 -9.63
C GLN A 134 18.50 31.03 -9.87
N HIS A 135 17.89 30.46 -8.83
CA HIS A 135 16.66 29.68 -8.94
C HIS A 135 15.39 30.55 -8.91
N ALA A 136 15.51 31.88 -8.72
CA ALA A 136 14.37 32.79 -8.61
C ALA A 136 13.37 32.68 -9.77
N ASN A 137 13.87 32.50 -10.99
CA ASN A 137 13.02 32.45 -12.19
C ASN A 137 12.26 31.14 -12.38
N ILE A 138 12.50 30.13 -11.52
CA ILE A 138 11.75 28.87 -11.55
C ILE A 138 10.37 29.04 -10.91
N PHE A 139 10.27 29.86 -9.84
CA PHE A 139 9.04 30.05 -9.06
C PHE A 139 8.11 31.06 -9.76
N ILE A 140 7.44 30.62 -10.82
CA ILE A 140 6.49 31.43 -11.58
C ILE A 140 5.06 31.14 -11.14
N LYS A 141 4.19 32.15 -11.21
CA LYS A 141 2.76 32.04 -10.85
C LYS A 141 2.03 31.19 -11.90
N PRO A 142 1.17 30.22 -11.50
CA PRO A 142 0.34 29.49 -12.44
C PRO A 142 -0.76 30.37 -13.05
N LEU A 143 -1.25 30.01 -14.23
CA LEU A 143 -2.40 30.67 -14.86
C LEU A 143 -3.70 30.37 -14.09
N THR A 144 -3.82 29.16 -13.57
CA THR A 144 -4.94 28.70 -12.73
C THR A 144 -4.39 28.05 -11.48
N GLU A 145 -5.06 28.28 -10.36
CA GLU A 145 -4.73 27.64 -9.08
C GLU A 145 -5.67 26.44 -8.91
N GLU A 146 -5.11 25.24 -8.93
CA GLU A 146 -5.87 24.01 -8.77
C GLU A 146 -6.03 23.65 -7.29
N VAL A 147 -7.26 23.24 -6.92
CA VAL A 147 -7.62 22.80 -5.57
C VAL A 147 -7.53 21.28 -5.50
N ASN A 148 -6.37 20.71 -5.69
CA ASN A 148 -6.16 19.30 -5.39
C ASN A 148 -5.28 19.13 -4.14
N HIS A 149 -5.21 17.92 -3.62
CA HIS A 149 -4.56 17.62 -2.34
C HIS A 149 -3.07 17.98 -2.28
N PHE A 150 -2.38 18.09 -3.43
CA PHE A 150 -0.95 18.43 -3.53
C PHE A 150 -0.68 19.61 -4.49
N ALA A 151 -1.64 20.51 -4.62
CA ALA A 151 -1.70 21.51 -5.70
C ALA A 151 -0.38 22.23 -5.96
N GLU A 152 0.15 22.96 -4.97
CA GLU A 152 1.38 23.73 -5.15
C GLU A 152 2.61 22.83 -5.27
N GLN A 153 2.63 21.71 -4.54
CA GLN A 153 3.75 20.77 -4.60
C GLN A 153 3.83 20.12 -5.99
N SER A 154 2.70 19.64 -6.54
CA SER A 154 2.64 19.09 -7.90
C SER A 154 3.02 20.15 -8.94
N TYR A 155 2.61 21.40 -8.74
CA TYR A 155 2.97 22.50 -9.63
C TYR A 155 4.48 22.79 -9.59
N ILE A 156 5.09 22.87 -8.41
CA ILE A 156 6.55 23.07 -8.27
C ILE A 156 7.31 21.89 -8.91
N ASN A 157 6.85 20.65 -8.76
CA ASN A 157 7.42 19.49 -9.43
C ASN A 157 7.31 19.60 -10.95
N LEU A 158 6.20 20.13 -11.49
CA LEU A 158 6.08 20.44 -12.92
C LEU A 158 7.10 21.50 -13.36
N LEU A 159 7.29 22.57 -12.58
CA LEU A 159 8.29 23.60 -12.88
C LEU A 159 9.71 23.00 -12.93
N PHE A 160 10.03 22.04 -12.07
CA PHE A 160 11.32 21.34 -12.13
C PHE A 160 11.46 20.47 -13.38
N CYS A 161 10.37 19.89 -13.88
CA CYS A 161 10.40 19.19 -15.17
C CYS A 161 10.61 20.14 -16.36
N ILE A 162 10.06 21.35 -16.29
CA ILE A 162 10.18 22.38 -17.35
C ILE A 162 11.58 23.01 -17.33
N PHE A 163 12.02 23.53 -16.19
CA PHE A 163 13.26 24.29 -16.06
C PHE A 163 14.51 23.43 -15.86
N LYS A 164 14.34 22.15 -15.47
CA LYS A 164 15.39 21.16 -15.27
C LYS A 164 16.56 21.64 -14.42
N PRO A 165 16.30 22.24 -13.23
CA PRO A 165 17.40 22.64 -12.37
C PRO A 165 18.24 21.42 -11.94
N LYS A 166 19.49 21.69 -11.56
CA LYS A 166 20.26 20.67 -10.85
C LYS A 166 19.67 20.47 -9.48
N ILE A 167 19.44 19.21 -9.10
CA ILE A 167 18.85 18.82 -7.83
C ILE A 167 19.88 18.09 -6.98
N HIS A 168 20.07 18.59 -5.77
CA HIS A 168 20.72 17.88 -4.67
C HIS A 168 19.63 17.16 -3.86
N ASN A 169 19.58 15.83 -3.97
CA ASN A 169 18.59 15.05 -3.24
C ASN A 169 18.99 14.96 -1.77
N LEU A 170 18.30 15.73 -0.93
CA LEU A 170 18.53 15.72 0.51
C LEU A 170 18.21 14.35 1.10
N HIS A 171 19.03 13.89 2.02
CA HIS A 171 18.70 12.72 2.82
C HIS A 171 17.41 12.96 3.62
N TYR A 172 16.56 11.93 3.76
CA TYR A 172 15.27 12.09 4.46
C TYR A 172 15.39 12.64 5.89
N LYS A 173 16.53 12.55 6.55
CA LYS A 173 16.79 13.17 7.87
C LYS A 173 16.66 14.69 7.88
N TRP A 174 16.76 15.34 6.71
CA TRP A 174 16.52 16.78 6.53
C TRP A 174 15.05 17.13 6.27
N ASN A 175 14.21 16.12 6.05
CA ASN A 175 12.77 16.28 5.84
C ASN A 175 12.06 15.00 6.28
N ARG A 176 12.17 14.69 7.58
CA ARG A 176 11.64 13.47 8.17
C ARG A 176 10.14 13.57 8.31
N MET A 177 9.44 13.29 7.22
CA MET A 177 7.98 13.27 7.19
C MET A 177 7.44 12.19 8.13
N TYR A 178 6.32 12.47 8.79
CA TYR A 178 5.66 11.53 9.71
C TYR A 178 5.38 10.17 9.05
N ALA A 179 5.00 10.18 7.77
CA ALA A 179 4.77 8.95 7.02
C ALA A 179 6.02 8.08 6.85
N LEU A 180 7.23 8.66 6.87
CA LEU A 180 8.49 7.92 6.73
C LEU A 180 8.84 7.07 7.97
N ASP A 181 8.25 7.36 9.12
CA ASP A 181 8.41 6.53 10.33
C ASP A 181 8.03 5.08 10.08
N ARG A 182 7.05 4.88 9.19
CA ARG A 182 6.49 3.59 8.83
C ARG A 182 7.25 2.88 7.71
N ILE A 183 8.17 3.56 7.06
CA ILE A 183 8.83 3.09 5.83
C ILE A 183 10.28 2.77 6.09
N THR A 184 11.00 3.64 6.80
CA THR A 184 12.44 3.49 6.98
C THR A 184 12.81 2.53 8.09
N GLY A 185 11.91 2.29 9.05
CA GLY A 185 12.22 1.51 10.26
C GLY A 185 13.30 2.15 11.16
N GLU A 186 13.71 3.38 10.85
CA GLU A 186 14.67 4.14 11.65
C GLU A 186 13.93 5.07 12.61
N ASP A 187 14.55 5.33 13.76
CA ASP A 187 14.00 6.25 14.75
C ASP A 187 13.93 7.67 14.18
N ARG A 188 12.75 8.29 14.25
CA ARG A 188 12.53 9.68 13.80
C ARG A 188 13.40 10.67 14.55
N TYR A 189 13.76 10.37 15.80
CA TYR A 189 14.59 11.23 16.64
C TYR A 189 16.04 11.31 16.20
N ASP A 190 16.50 10.43 15.30
CA ASP A 190 17.81 10.51 14.65
C ASP A 190 17.87 11.54 13.51
N SER A 191 16.75 12.19 13.21
CA SER A 191 16.67 13.15 12.12
C SER A 191 17.09 14.56 12.56
N TYR A 192 17.38 15.42 11.60
CA TYR A 192 17.65 16.84 11.85
C TYR A 192 16.38 17.67 11.88
N PHE A 193 15.46 17.38 10.95
CA PHE A 193 14.16 18.06 10.82
C PHE A 193 13.04 17.00 10.85
N MET A 194 12.09 17.17 11.78
CA MET A 194 10.83 16.39 11.80
C MET A 194 9.73 17.18 11.15
N HIS A 195 9.14 16.64 10.11
CA HIS A 195 8.10 17.27 9.32
C HIS A 195 6.77 16.52 9.49
N TYR A 196 5.74 17.24 9.93
CA TYR A 196 4.41 16.67 10.21
C TYR A 196 3.48 16.72 8.99
N ALA A 197 4.06 16.65 7.79
CA ALA A 197 3.33 16.67 6.51
C ALA A 197 2.22 15.61 6.46
N GLY A 198 1.03 16.05 6.05
CA GLY A 198 -0.13 15.18 5.84
C GLY A 198 -0.78 14.64 7.12
N ILE A 199 -0.29 15.01 8.29
CA ILE A 199 -0.85 14.55 9.56
C ILE A 199 -2.27 15.12 9.79
N SER A 200 -2.58 16.26 9.19
CA SER A 200 -3.91 16.90 9.23
C SER A 200 -5.02 16.05 8.60
N VAL A 201 -4.67 15.11 7.74
CA VAL A 201 -5.63 14.18 7.11
C VAL A 201 -6.07 13.07 8.07
N ILE A 202 -5.21 12.73 9.05
CA ILE A 202 -5.41 11.58 9.94
C ILE A 202 -5.65 11.95 11.40
N MET A 203 -5.46 13.22 11.76
CA MET A 203 -5.49 13.66 13.14
C MET A 203 -6.08 15.07 13.29
N PRO A 204 -6.99 15.31 14.28
CA PRO A 204 -7.48 16.65 14.58
C PRO A 204 -6.37 17.63 14.96
N GLU A 205 -6.57 18.91 14.69
CA GLU A 205 -5.59 19.98 14.87
C GLU A 205 -5.00 20.07 16.29
N ASP A 206 -5.83 19.93 17.32
CA ASP A 206 -5.42 19.94 18.72
C ASP A 206 -4.49 18.78 19.07
N LYS A 207 -4.75 17.61 18.49
CA LYS A 207 -3.91 16.44 18.67
C LYS A 207 -2.58 16.54 17.93
N GLN A 208 -2.56 17.20 16.76
CA GLN A 208 -1.31 17.46 16.04
C GLN A 208 -0.35 18.30 16.89
N LEU A 209 -0.86 19.42 17.45
CA LEU A 209 -0.05 20.29 18.31
C LEU A 209 0.43 19.57 19.57
N SER A 210 -0.41 18.70 20.16
CA SER A 210 -0.01 17.87 21.29
C SER A 210 1.12 16.92 20.90
N LEU A 211 0.97 16.20 19.80
CA LEU A 211 2.00 15.28 19.28
C LEU A 211 3.33 16.00 19.04
N MET A 212 3.30 17.17 18.41
CA MET A 212 4.51 17.96 18.15
C MET A 212 5.21 18.38 19.45
N ARG A 213 4.45 18.76 20.48
CA ARG A 213 5.00 19.10 21.80
C ARG A 213 5.59 17.88 22.50
N ASP A 214 4.90 16.76 22.47
CA ASP A 214 5.36 15.50 23.06
C ASP A 214 6.65 15.04 22.37
N ASP A 215 6.71 15.08 21.04
CA ASP A 215 7.91 14.75 20.27
C ASP A 215 9.06 15.71 20.58
N TRP A 216 8.79 17.00 20.72
CA TRP A 216 9.80 17.98 21.09
C TRP A 216 10.37 17.71 22.48
N GLU A 217 9.52 17.42 23.47
CA GLU A 217 9.95 17.06 24.82
C GLU A 217 10.80 15.79 24.84
N ILE A 218 10.40 14.77 24.07
CA ILE A 218 11.16 13.54 23.91
C ILE A 218 12.52 13.88 23.30
N TRP A 219 12.56 14.67 22.25
CA TRP A 219 13.78 15.06 21.54
C TRP A 219 14.75 15.81 22.43
N GLN A 220 14.24 16.73 23.29
CA GLN A 220 15.06 17.46 24.28
C GLN A 220 15.61 16.54 25.39
N LYS A 221 14.87 15.50 25.74
CA LYS A 221 15.23 14.56 26.81
C LYS A 221 15.96 13.32 26.29
N ALA A 222 15.95 13.08 24.97
CA ALA A 222 16.46 11.84 24.39
C ALA A 222 17.96 11.72 24.58
N LYS A 223 18.33 10.88 25.53
CA LYS A 223 19.61 10.17 25.45
C LYS A 223 19.46 9.08 24.36
N PRO A 224 20.53 8.69 23.67
CA PRO A 224 20.49 7.71 22.56
C PRO A 224 19.86 6.33 22.89
N GLU A 225 19.49 6.09 24.13
CA GLU A 225 19.02 4.80 24.65
C GLU A 225 17.49 4.72 24.85
N TYR A 226 16.73 5.81 24.64
CA TYR A 226 15.28 5.80 24.87
C TYR A 226 14.53 5.34 23.61
N LYS A 227 14.16 4.06 23.58
CA LYS A 227 13.21 3.55 22.58
C LYS A 227 11.78 3.75 23.10
N PHE A 228 11.07 4.69 22.53
CA PHE A 228 9.63 4.82 22.74
C PHE A 228 8.92 3.62 22.09
N GLN A 229 8.29 2.78 22.89
CA GLN A 229 7.55 1.63 22.41
C GLN A 229 6.09 2.05 22.15
N LYS A 230 5.67 2.01 20.89
CA LYS A 230 4.28 2.29 20.49
C LYS A 230 3.38 1.08 20.69
N ASN A 231 2.09 1.34 20.88
CA ASN A 231 1.06 0.31 20.78
C ASN A 231 0.34 0.47 19.42
N VAL A 232 0.32 -0.59 18.64
CA VAL A 232 -0.24 -0.60 17.28
C VAL A 232 -1.28 -1.71 17.17
N ALA A 233 -2.47 -1.38 16.69
CA ALA A 233 -3.52 -2.34 16.38
C ALA A 233 -3.73 -2.41 14.87
N VAL A 234 -3.61 -3.60 14.30
CA VAL A 234 -3.88 -3.86 12.89
C VAL A 234 -5.18 -4.64 12.77
N ILE A 235 -6.23 -4.00 12.27
CA ILE A 235 -7.52 -4.61 12.01
C ILE A 235 -7.55 -5.06 10.55
N VAL A 236 -7.78 -6.35 10.30
CA VAL A 236 -7.87 -6.89 8.94
C VAL A 236 -9.30 -7.27 8.64
N GLU A 237 -9.86 -6.69 7.60
CA GLU A 237 -11.24 -6.92 7.16
C GLU A 237 -11.29 -7.66 5.81
N GLY A 238 -12.49 -8.02 5.36
CA GLY A 238 -12.71 -8.75 4.13
C GLY A 238 -12.72 -10.26 4.28
N GLY A 239 -12.84 -10.97 3.15
CA GLY A 239 -12.86 -12.43 3.12
C GLY A 239 -11.48 -13.05 3.42
N MET A 240 -11.46 -14.37 3.57
CA MET A 240 -10.21 -15.11 3.86
C MET A 240 -9.07 -14.77 2.87
N GLY A 241 -9.38 -14.65 1.57
CA GLY A 241 -8.38 -14.30 0.56
C GLY A 241 -7.78 -12.92 0.78
N ASP A 242 -8.60 -11.94 1.17
CA ASP A 242 -8.16 -10.60 1.48
C ASP A 242 -7.21 -10.58 2.68
N GLN A 243 -7.51 -11.37 3.68
CA GLN A 243 -6.70 -11.47 4.89
C GLN A 243 -5.35 -12.15 4.63
N ILE A 244 -5.32 -13.19 3.78
CA ILE A 244 -4.06 -13.81 3.34
C ILE A 244 -3.20 -12.79 2.57
N CYS A 245 -3.80 -11.96 1.72
CA CYS A 245 -3.08 -10.90 1.01
C CYS A 245 -2.54 -9.80 1.96
N ALA A 246 -3.11 -9.64 3.15
CA ALA A 246 -2.62 -8.70 4.15
C ALA A 246 -1.40 -9.23 4.94
N GLU A 247 -1.17 -10.56 4.96
CA GLU A 247 -0.10 -11.19 5.74
C GLU A 247 1.29 -10.60 5.45
N PRO A 248 1.74 -10.42 4.20
CA PRO A 248 3.05 -9.81 3.92
C PRO A 248 3.18 -8.39 4.47
N THR A 249 2.09 -7.62 4.44
CA THR A 249 2.05 -6.26 5.00
C THR A 249 2.21 -6.29 6.52
N ILE A 250 1.54 -7.19 7.21
CA ILE A 250 1.66 -7.32 8.67
C ILE A 250 3.08 -7.73 9.08
N ARG A 251 3.69 -8.67 8.36
CA ARG A 251 5.12 -9.00 8.57
C ARG A 251 6.04 -7.80 8.37
N TYR A 252 5.78 -7.01 7.32
CA TYR A 252 6.55 -5.80 7.07
C TYR A 252 6.35 -4.76 8.18
N MET A 253 5.13 -4.58 8.66
CA MET A 253 4.83 -3.73 9.82
C MET A 253 5.61 -4.17 11.06
N ARG A 254 5.63 -5.48 11.35
CA ARG A 254 6.38 -6.05 12.48
C ARG A 254 7.90 -5.87 12.35
N ASP A 255 8.45 -6.19 11.18
CA ASP A 255 9.90 -6.32 11.00
C ASP A 255 10.59 -4.99 10.69
N VAL A 256 9.86 -4.02 10.11
CA VAL A 256 10.41 -2.77 9.58
C VAL A 256 9.75 -1.56 10.20
N MET A 257 8.43 -1.38 10.00
CA MET A 257 7.75 -0.13 10.37
C MET A 257 7.66 0.11 11.88
N TYR A 258 7.36 -0.95 12.61
CA TYR A 258 7.12 -0.95 14.05
C TYR A 258 8.05 -1.92 14.76
N LYS A 259 9.27 -2.03 14.25
CA LYS A 259 10.26 -2.96 14.83
C LYS A 259 10.57 -2.60 16.28
N GLY A 260 10.19 -3.47 17.19
CA GLY A 260 10.34 -3.28 18.63
C GLY A 260 9.14 -2.65 19.32
N ASP A 261 8.09 -2.32 18.58
CA ASP A 261 6.81 -1.83 19.11
C ASP A 261 5.87 -2.98 19.50
N ASN A 262 4.82 -2.66 20.25
CA ASN A 262 3.76 -3.59 20.61
C ASN A 262 2.70 -3.62 19.51
N ILE A 263 2.69 -4.67 18.71
CA ILE A 263 1.71 -4.82 17.63
C ILE A 263 0.74 -5.93 18.00
N ILE A 264 -0.56 -5.69 17.79
CA ILE A 264 -1.61 -6.70 17.84
C ILE A 264 -2.34 -6.78 16.50
N VAL A 265 -2.82 -7.97 16.14
CA VAL A 265 -3.63 -8.20 14.95
C VAL A 265 -5.05 -8.58 15.37
N ILE A 266 -6.06 -7.98 14.76
CA ILE A 266 -7.47 -8.27 14.98
C ILE A 266 -8.07 -8.71 13.64
N SER A 267 -8.69 -9.89 13.60
CA SER A 267 -9.08 -10.54 12.35
C SER A 267 -10.35 -11.37 12.50
N ASP A 268 -11.16 -11.46 11.44
CA ASP A 268 -12.24 -12.44 11.32
C ASP A 268 -11.72 -13.88 11.08
N PHE A 269 -10.44 -14.01 10.63
CA PHE A 269 -9.76 -15.29 10.36
C PHE A 269 -8.41 -15.36 11.10
N PRO A 270 -8.40 -15.43 12.46
CA PRO A 270 -7.15 -15.36 13.24
C PRO A 270 -6.12 -16.44 12.85
N ALA A 271 -6.59 -17.60 12.40
CA ALA A 271 -5.72 -18.71 11.99
C ALA A 271 -4.78 -18.35 10.82
N VAL A 272 -5.16 -17.38 9.97
CA VAL A 272 -4.30 -16.87 8.87
C VAL A 272 -3.01 -16.25 9.41
N PHE A 273 -3.07 -15.66 10.59
CA PHE A 273 -1.98 -14.90 11.20
C PHE A 273 -1.29 -15.64 12.36
N SER A 274 -1.58 -16.93 12.55
CA SER A 274 -1.01 -17.73 13.66
C SER A 274 0.52 -17.72 13.70
N ASP A 275 1.18 -17.58 12.54
CA ASP A 275 2.62 -17.65 12.41
C ASP A 275 3.31 -16.29 12.19
N VAL A 276 2.56 -15.19 12.25
CA VAL A 276 3.17 -13.85 12.08
C VAL A 276 4.00 -13.41 13.29
N GLY A 277 4.02 -14.20 14.39
CA GLY A 277 4.80 -13.89 15.57
C GLY A 277 4.30 -12.67 16.36
N LEU A 278 3.03 -12.36 16.26
CA LEU A 278 2.33 -11.27 16.96
C LEU A 278 1.13 -11.82 17.72
N PRO A 279 0.63 -11.14 18.78
CA PRO A 279 -0.65 -11.45 19.37
C PRO A 279 -1.80 -11.26 18.36
N VAL A 280 -2.62 -12.29 18.16
CA VAL A 280 -3.74 -12.30 17.22
C VAL A 280 -5.05 -12.53 17.96
N TYR A 281 -6.03 -11.70 17.69
CA TYR A 281 -7.35 -11.73 18.34
C TYR A 281 -8.45 -11.85 17.28
N ALA A 282 -9.50 -12.58 17.62
CA ALA A 282 -10.72 -12.59 16.82
C ALA A 282 -11.44 -11.23 16.92
N LYS A 283 -12.07 -10.79 15.83
CA LYS A 283 -12.90 -9.59 15.84
C LYS A 283 -14.02 -9.72 16.87
N GLY A 284 -14.18 -8.71 17.74
CA GLY A 284 -15.11 -8.72 18.86
C GLY A 284 -14.62 -9.44 20.13
N GLN A 285 -13.45 -10.07 20.10
CA GLN A 285 -12.83 -10.64 21.29
C GLN A 285 -12.39 -9.52 22.24
N LYS A 286 -12.67 -9.69 23.53
CA LYS A 286 -12.16 -8.77 24.56
C LYS A 286 -10.64 -8.91 24.67
N ILE A 287 -9.92 -7.81 24.42
CA ILE A 287 -8.49 -7.76 24.57
C ILE A 287 -8.19 -7.33 26.00
N GLU A 288 -7.67 -8.26 26.80
CA GLU A 288 -7.25 -7.97 28.16
C GLU A 288 -5.92 -7.21 28.13
N ASN A 289 -5.78 -6.21 29.02
CA ASN A 289 -4.58 -5.38 29.14
C ASN A 289 -4.32 -4.36 28.02
N MET A 290 -5.32 -3.97 27.25
CA MET A 290 -5.20 -2.77 26.43
C MET A 290 -5.02 -1.54 27.33
N LYS A 291 -3.79 -1.20 27.65
CA LYS A 291 -3.45 0.04 28.36
C LYS A 291 -2.85 1.03 27.36
N GLY A 292 -3.43 2.22 27.29
CA GLY A 292 -2.92 3.32 26.50
C GLY A 292 -3.58 3.49 25.14
N TYR A 293 -3.06 4.42 24.37
CA TYR A 293 -3.52 4.74 23.02
C TYR A 293 -2.89 3.80 22.01
N TYR A 294 -3.69 3.25 21.11
CA TYR A 294 -3.24 2.44 19.98
C TYR A 294 -3.31 3.25 18.68
N GLU A 295 -2.21 3.24 17.94
CA GLU A 295 -2.26 3.60 16.53
C GLU A 295 -2.99 2.49 15.78
N VAL A 296 -4.10 2.82 15.10
CA VAL A 296 -4.97 1.82 14.47
C VAL A 296 -4.81 1.87 12.96
N HIS A 297 -4.51 0.73 12.36
CA HIS A 297 -4.53 0.50 10.92
C HIS A 297 -5.64 -0.46 10.57
N THR A 298 -6.50 -0.08 9.63
CA THR A 298 -7.53 -0.98 9.10
C THR A 298 -7.16 -1.34 7.66
N LEU A 299 -6.96 -2.63 7.40
CA LEU A 299 -6.62 -3.17 6.09
C LEU A 299 -7.87 -3.78 5.45
N ARG A 300 -8.06 -3.56 4.15
CA ARG A 300 -9.17 -4.08 3.35
C ARG A 300 -10.55 -3.52 3.71
N SER A 301 -10.63 -2.43 4.46
CA SER A 301 -11.91 -1.77 4.70
C SER A 301 -12.30 -0.88 3.51
N PRO A 302 -13.47 -1.10 2.89
CA PRO A 302 -13.96 -0.19 1.85
C PRO A 302 -14.30 1.21 2.38
N GLU A 303 -14.62 1.35 3.66
CA GLU A 303 -14.96 2.63 4.29
C GLU A 303 -13.74 3.56 4.45
N HIS A 304 -12.53 2.98 4.50
CA HIS A 304 -11.26 3.71 4.62
C HIS A 304 -10.52 3.83 3.29
N ILE A 305 -11.13 3.41 2.19
CA ILE A 305 -10.57 3.62 0.86
C ILE A 305 -10.75 5.09 0.50
N SER A 306 -9.71 5.89 0.69
CA SER A 306 -9.68 7.26 0.18
C SER A 306 -9.78 7.26 -1.34
N TRP A 307 -10.19 8.40 -1.93
CA TRP A 307 -10.19 8.58 -3.39
C TRP A 307 -8.83 8.26 -4.04
N GLU A 308 -7.73 8.46 -3.33
CA GLU A 308 -6.39 8.06 -3.76
C GLU A 308 -6.28 6.55 -3.97
N PHE A 309 -6.88 5.74 -3.11
CA PHE A 309 -6.90 4.29 -3.25
C PHE A 309 -7.93 3.81 -4.27
N MET A 310 -9.05 4.50 -4.42
CA MET A 310 -10.04 4.17 -5.46
C MET A 310 -9.50 4.43 -6.87
N SER A 311 -8.49 5.28 -6.99
CA SER A 311 -7.78 5.52 -8.24
C SER A 311 -6.65 4.50 -8.52
N HIS A 312 -6.32 3.61 -7.57
CA HIS A 312 -5.42 2.45 -7.74
C HIS A 312 -6.14 1.09 -7.78
N PRO A 313 -7.12 0.89 -8.65
CA PRO A 313 -7.86 -0.38 -8.74
C PRO A 313 -7.03 -1.47 -9.37
N LEU A 314 -5.91 -1.12 -9.91
CA LEU A 314 -5.09 -1.90 -10.80
C LEU A 314 -3.75 -2.23 -10.14
N CYS A 315 -3.75 -2.41 -8.82
CA CYS A 315 -2.61 -2.97 -8.14
C CYS A 315 -2.92 -4.39 -7.67
N HIS A 316 -1.88 -5.16 -7.48
CA HIS A 316 -1.95 -6.48 -6.88
C HIS A 316 -2.62 -6.41 -5.50
N SER A 317 -3.39 -7.44 -5.14
CA SER A 317 -4.13 -7.47 -3.87
C SER A 317 -3.24 -7.29 -2.63
N ILE A 318 -1.99 -7.78 -2.67
CA ILE A 318 -0.98 -7.55 -1.61
C ILE A 318 -0.55 -6.08 -1.57
N ASP A 319 -0.29 -5.47 -2.72
CA ASP A 319 0.11 -4.07 -2.81
C ASP A 319 -1.01 -3.15 -2.34
N PHE A 320 -2.26 -3.50 -2.59
CA PHE A 320 -3.41 -2.78 -2.07
C PHE A 320 -3.42 -2.74 -0.52
N CYS A 321 -3.17 -3.88 0.13
CA CYS A 321 -3.06 -3.93 1.58
C CYS A 321 -1.88 -3.08 2.09
N ALA A 322 -0.73 -3.16 1.42
CA ALA A 322 0.45 -2.39 1.76
C ALA A 322 0.20 -0.88 1.66
N LEU A 323 -0.42 -0.43 0.57
CA LEU A 323 -0.78 0.98 0.36
C LEU A 323 -1.71 1.51 1.47
N GLN A 324 -2.67 0.71 1.94
CA GLN A 324 -3.55 1.11 3.05
C GLN A 324 -2.79 1.32 4.37
N ALA A 325 -1.83 0.45 4.68
CA ALA A 325 -1.08 0.51 5.92
C ALA A 325 0.08 1.51 5.86
N THR A 326 0.78 1.57 4.73
CA THR A 326 2.10 2.22 4.62
C THR A 326 2.12 3.38 3.63
N ARG A 327 1.09 3.52 2.81
CA ARG A 327 1.03 4.38 1.62
C ARG A 327 2.14 4.12 0.60
N CYS A 328 2.74 2.93 0.66
CA CYS A 328 3.81 2.49 -0.22
C CYS A 328 3.60 1.05 -0.67
N ILE A 329 4.25 0.67 -1.76
CA ILE A 329 4.33 -0.71 -2.21
C ILE A 329 5.47 -1.39 -1.44
N LEU A 330 5.25 -2.62 -0.98
CA LEU A 330 6.31 -3.38 -0.30
C LEU A 330 7.50 -3.64 -1.24
N PRO A 331 8.71 -3.75 -0.69
CA PRO A 331 9.85 -4.30 -1.42
C PRO A 331 9.52 -5.71 -1.95
N VAL A 332 10.03 -6.03 -3.13
CA VAL A 332 9.70 -7.28 -3.86
C VAL A 332 9.95 -8.52 -3.00
N GLU A 333 11.05 -8.55 -2.28
CA GLU A 333 11.47 -9.64 -1.40
C GLU A 333 10.57 -9.81 -0.16
N ARG A 334 9.67 -8.87 0.09
CA ARG A 334 8.72 -8.88 1.22
C ARG A 334 7.29 -9.22 0.82
N LYS A 335 7.01 -9.40 -0.48
CA LYS A 335 5.64 -9.61 -0.99
C LYS A 335 5.17 -11.05 -0.96
N ASN A 336 6.05 -12.01 -0.76
CA ASN A 336 5.67 -13.42 -0.68
C ASN A 336 4.81 -13.71 0.54
N ILE A 337 3.76 -14.49 0.36
CA ILE A 337 2.90 -14.98 1.44
C ILE A 337 3.65 -16.08 2.21
N GLN A 338 3.55 -16.07 3.53
CA GLN A 338 4.12 -17.09 4.42
C GLN A 338 3.02 -17.71 5.28
N LEU A 339 2.76 -18.98 5.05
CA LEU A 339 1.82 -19.77 5.84
C LEU A 339 2.55 -21.07 6.26
N LYS A 340 2.40 -21.43 7.51
CA LYS A 340 2.96 -22.67 8.04
C LYS A 340 2.00 -23.83 7.82
N VAL A 341 2.54 -24.97 7.53
CA VAL A 341 1.79 -26.22 7.48
C VAL A 341 1.82 -26.88 8.85
N ASP A 342 0.67 -27.14 9.40
CA ASP A 342 0.51 -27.93 10.62
C ASP A 342 0.72 -29.42 10.27
N GLU A 343 1.69 -30.08 10.90
CA GLU A 343 2.06 -31.47 10.61
C GLU A 343 0.94 -32.46 10.93
N PHE A 344 0.17 -32.18 11.98
CA PHE A 344 -0.96 -33.01 12.35
C PHE A 344 -2.07 -32.89 11.31
N ALA A 345 -2.41 -31.66 10.92
CA ALA A 345 -3.37 -31.41 9.84
C ALA A 345 -2.91 -32.04 8.52
N PHE A 346 -1.59 -32.00 8.22
CA PHE A 346 -1.02 -32.66 7.03
C PHE A 346 -1.26 -34.18 7.04
N GLY A 347 -1.04 -34.85 8.18
CA GLY A 347 -1.32 -36.27 8.35
C GLY A 347 -2.80 -36.58 8.12
N GLN A 348 -3.70 -35.79 8.71
CA GLN A 348 -5.15 -35.93 8.56
C GLN A 348 -5.60 -35.82 7.09
N VAL A 349 -5.16 -34.76 6.37
CA VAL A 349 -5.59 -34.56 4.98
C VAL A 349 -5.03 -35.62 4.06
N LYS A 350 -3.81 -36.12 4.29
CA LYS A 350 -3.23 -37.22 3.53
C LYS A 350 -4.08 -38.50 3.66
N GLU A 351 -4.59 -38.78 4.85
CA GLU A 351 -5.51 -39.89 5.09
C GLU A 351 -6.88 -39.63 4.43
N MET A 352 -7.46 -38.43 4.58
CA MET A 352 -8.74 -38.05 3.99
C MET A 352 -8.75 -38.17 2.48
N VAL A 353 -7.65 -37.86 1.79
CA VAL A 353 -7.53 -37.97 0.35
C VAL A 353 -7.02 -39.35 -0.09
N GLY A 354 -6.58 -40.21 0.80
CA GLY A 354 -6.09 -41.57 0.49
C GLY A 354 -4.81 -41.56 -0.36
N GLY A 355 -3.89 -40.62 -0.13
CA GLY A 355 -2.65 -40.43 -0.88
C GLY A 355 -2.66 -39.20 -1.78
N LEU A 356 -1.48 -38.80 -2.27
CA LEU A 356 -1.30 -37.54 -3.01
C LEU A 356 -1.00 -37.75 -4.51
N GLU A 357 -0.83 -38.99 -4.95
CA GLU A 357 -0.48 -39.32 -6.34
C GLU A 357 -1.60 -38.89 -7.29
N ASN A 358 -1.24 -38.20 -8.36
CA ASN A 358 -2.15 -37.68 -9.40
C ASN A 358 -3.35 -36.89 -8.84
N LEU A 359 -3.18 -36.24 -7.67
CA LEU A 359 -4.23 -35.46 -7.03
C LEU A 359 -4.27 -34.05 -7.62
N VAL A 360 -5.42 -33.68 -8.18
CA VAL A 360 -5.79 -32.35 -8.60
C VAL A 360 -6.82 -31.80 -7.61
N VAL A 361 -6.55 -30.63 -7.04
CA VAL A 361 -7.50 -29.93 -6.16
C VAL A 361 -8.26 -28.91 -7.00
N ILE A 362 -9.58 -28.92 -6.94
CA ILE A 362 -10.42 -27.91 -7.60
C ILE A 362 -11.24 -27.14 -6.56
N HIS A 363 -11.38 -25.85 -6.77
CA HIS A 363 -12.21 -24.97 -5.94
C HIS A 363 -13.22 -24.22 -6.81
N PRO A 364 -14.48 -24.67 -6.85
CA PRO A 364 -15.57 -24.04 -7.60
C PRO A 364 -16.17 -22.88 -6.81
N GLY A 365 -15.37 -21.84 -6.55
CA GLY A 365 -15.78 -20.71 -5.73
C GLY A 365 -17.01 -20.00 -6.26
N ARG A 366 -17.88 -19.58 -5.36
CA ARG A 366 -19.07 -18.76 -5.61
C ARG A 366 -19.02 -17.50 -4.76
N GLY A 367 -19.23 -16.38 -5.39
CA GLY A 367 -19.22 -15.07 -4.72
C GLY A 367 -19.95 -14.04 -5.57
N TRP A 368 -19.24 -13.09 -6.12
CA TRP A 368 -19.80 -12.12 -7.08
C TRP A 368 -20.23 -12.81 -8.37
N ASP A 369 -21.28 -12.30 -9.03
CA ASP A 369 -21.77 -12.87 -10.30
C ASP A 369 -20.65 -13.02 -11.33
N SER A 370 -19.74 -12.07 -11.39
CA SER A 370 -18.55 -12.11 -12.26
C SER A 370 -17.49 -13.17 -11.89
N LYS A 371 -17.70 -13.97 -10.84
CA LYS A 371 -16.85 -15.10 -10.44
C LYS A 371 -17.62 -16.44 -10.42
N ASN A 372 -18.92 -16.40 -10.72
CA ASN A 372 -19.79 -17.57 -10.62
C ASN A 372 -19.85 -18.31 -11.96
N PHE A 373 -19.04 -19.35 -12.14
CA PHE A 373 -19.14 -20.23 -13.30
C PHE A 373 -20.28 -21.22 -13.14
N PRO A 374 -21.02 -21.52 -14.21
CA PRO A 374 -22.15 -22.46 -14.16
C PRO A 374 -21.75 -23.85 -13.65
N SER A 375 -22.69 -24.52 -12.98
CA SER A 375 -22.47 -25.84 -12.38
C SER A 375 -22.04 -26.92 -13.38
N ASP A 376 -22.62 -26.90 -14.58
CA ASP A 376 -22.28 -27.83 -15.67
C ASP A 376 -20.84 -27.64 -16.18
N VAL A 377 -20.32 -26.42 -16.10
CA VAL A 377 -18.91 -26.14 -16.43
C VAL A 377 -17.97 -26.80 -15.42
N TRP A 378 -18.22 -26.62 -14.14
CA TRP A 378 -17.43 -27.30 -13.09
C TRP A 378 -17.55 -28.82 -13.16
N GLN A 379 -18.76 -29.33 -13.49
CA GLN A 379 -18.96 -30.76 -13.75
C GLN A 379 -18.08 -31.23 -14.90
N SER A 380 -18.03 -30.50 -16.00
CA SER A 380 -17.22 -30.87 -17.17
C SER A 380 -15.72 -30.91 -16.85
N TYR A 381 -15.24 -30.01 -15.98
CA TYR A 381 -13.85 -30.03 -15.51
C TYR A 381 -13.54 -31.27 -14.67
N ALA A 382 -14.42 -31.55 -13.69
CA ALA A 382 -14.26 -32.73 -12.84
C ALA A 382 -14.30 -34.04 -13.67
N ASP A 383 -15.27 -34.20 -14.55
CA ASP A 383 -15.42 -35.36 -15.39
C ASP A 383 -14.23 -35.53 -16.34
N GLY A 384 -13.75 -34.45 -16.96
CA GLY A 384 -12.59 -34.47 -17.84
C GLY A 384 -11.31 -34.88 -17.11
N LEU A 385 -11.06 -34.37 -15.92
CA LEU A 385 -9.91 -34.72 -15.09
C LEU A 385 -9.98 -36.18 -14.63
N LEU A 386 -11.15 -36.67 -14.20
CA LEU A 386 -11.39 -38.07 -13.81
C LEU A 386 -11.16 -39.00 -15.00
N ALA A 387 -11.69 -38.67 -16.19
CA ALA A 387 -11.50 -39.43 -17.41
C ALA A 387 -10.03 -39.51 -17.88
N ALA A 388 -9.24 -38.48 -17.55
CA ALA A 388 -7.80 -38.45 -17.81
C ALA A 388 -6.98 -39.20 -16.75
N GLY A 389 -7.60 -39.84 -15.77
CA GLY A 389 -6.94 -40.68 -14.76
C GLY A 389 -6.45 -39.89 -13.52
N PHE A 390 -6.86 -38.63 -13.37
CA PHE A 390 -6.56 -37.88 -12.16
C PHE A 390 -7.54 -38.21 -11.03
N ARG A 391 -7.07 -38.07 -9.82
CA ARG A 391 -7.90 -38.04 -8.62
C ARG A 391 -8.28 -36.58 -8.36
N VAL A 392 -9.56 -36.29 -8.17
CA VAL A 392 -10.08 -34.95 -8.06
C VAL A 392 -10.60 -34.72 -6.65
N ALA A 393 -9.97 -33.80 -5.91
CA ALA A 393 -10.48 -33.33 -4.63
C ALA A 393 -11.19 -31.98 -4.80
N VAL A 394 -12.43 -31.91 -4.33
CA VAL A 394 -13.24 -30.68 -4.37
C VAL A 394 -13.22 -30.03 -2.99
N ILE A 395 -12.73 -28.80 -2.92
CA ILE A 395 -12.67 -28.03 -1.68
C ILE A 395 -13.63 -26.84 -1.73
N GLY A 396 -13.96 -26.31 -0.56
CA GLY A 396 -14.75 -25.11 -0.39
C GLY A 396 -15.69 -25.21 0.81
N LYS A 397 -16.46 -24.16 1.01
CA LYS A 397 -17.38 -24.06 2.13
C LYS A 397 -18.68 -23.38 1.68
N HIS A 398 -19.82 -23.89 2.11
CA HIS A 398 -21.08 -23.17 1.97
C HIS A 398 -21.11 -22.05 3.00
N ILE A 399 -21.33 -20.83 2.57
CA ILE A 399 -21.40 -19.66 3.45
C ILE A 399 -22.83 -19.17 3.52
N SER A 400 -23.51 -19.05 2.37
CA SER A 400 -24.90 -18.66 2.23
C SER A 400 -25.48 -19.22 0.94
N ASN A 401 -26.74 -18.93 0.64
CA ASN A 401 -27.36 -19.32 -0.64
C ASN A 401 -26.69 -18.66 -1.86
N GLU A 402 -25.92 -17.59 -1.67
CA GLU A 402 -25.29 -16.80 -2.73
C GLU A 402 -23.75 -16.86 -2.71
N GLN A 403 -23.18 -17.33 -1.61
CA GLN A 403 -21.72 -17.37 -1.41
C GLN A 403 -21.22 -18.73 -0.98
N GLY A 404 -20.01 -19.06 -1.37
CA GLY A 404 -19.32 -20.29 -0.98
C GLY A 404 -18.80 -21.06 -2.18
N ILE A 405 -19.51 -22.08 -2.61
CA ILE A 405 -19.16 -22.89 -3.79
C ILE A 405 -20.37 -23.10 -4.73
N MET A 406 -20.05 -23.39 -5.99
CA MET A 406 -21.03 -23.86 -6.96
C MET A 406 -21.32 -25.34 -6.78
N GLU A 407 -22.59 -25.71 -6.84
CA GLU A 407 -23.03 -27.10 -6.71
C GLU A 407 -22.89 -27.84 -8.05
N PHE A 408 -22.38 -29.08 -7.98
CA PHE A 408 -22.36 -30.03 -9.08
C PHE A 408 -22.24 -31.46 -8.49
N ASP A 409 -22.37 -32.51 -9.31
CA ASP A 409 -22.24 -33.89 -8.83
C ASP A 409 -20.78 -34.23 -8.47
N ARG A 410 -20.51 -34.43 -7.20
CA ARG A 410 -19.20 -34.77 -6.64
C ARG A 410 -19.05 -36.24 -6.27
N SER A 411 -20.03 -37.06 -6.60
CA SER A 411 -20.07 -38.47 -6.18
C SER A 411 -18.85 -39.32 -6.61
N LYS A 412 -18.17 -38.90 -7.68
CA LYS A 412 -16.93 -39.53 -8.20
C LYS A 412 -15.66 -38.83 -7.71
N CYS A 413 -15.79 -37.72 -7.01
CA CYS A 413 -14.69 -36.91 -6.49
C CYS A 413 -14.41 -37.21 -5.01
N ILE A 414 -13.26 -36.79 -4.54
CA ILE A 414 -12.97 -36.70 -3.12
C ILE A 414 -13.64 -35.42 -2.63
N ASP A 415 -14.84 -35.54 -2.10
CA ASP A 415 -15.62 -34.40 -1.63
C ASP A 415 -15.15 -33.95 -0.25
N LEU A 416 -14.48 -32.81 -0.19
CA LEU A 416 -13.97 -32.16 1.03
C LEU A 416 -14.71 -30.86 1.35
N VAL A 417 -15.84 -30.63 0.70
CA VAL A 417 -16.68 -29.45 0.95
C VAL A 417 -17.19 -29.44 2.40
N ASN A 418 -17.03 -28.33 3.09
CA ASN A 418 -17.36 -28.13 4.51
C ASN A 418 -16.59 -29.06 5.50
N LYS A 419 -15.57 -29.75 5.06
CA LYS A 419 -14.87 -30.76 5.89
C LYS A 419 -13.51 -30.29 6.41
N LEU A 420 -12.96 -29.21 5.86
CA LEU A 420 -11.63 -28.71 6.21
C LEU A 420 -11.71 -27.45 7.06
N ASP A 421 -10.94 -27.40 8.12
CA ASP A 421 -10.58 -26.15 8.79
C ASP A 421 -9.45 -25.45 8.01
N PHE A 422 -9.00 -24.27 8.51
CA PHE A 422 -7.97 -23.52 7.82
C PHE A 422 -6.62 -24.26 7.75
N ASN A 423 -6.22 -24.95 8.82
CA ASN A 423 -4.96 -25.68 8.87
C ASN A 423 -4.99 -26.87 7.93
N GLN A 424 -6.08 -27.61 7.90
CA GLN A 424 -6.29 -28.73 6.98
C GLN A 424 -6.35 -28.26 5.51
N LEU A 425 -7.03 -27.13 5.24
CA LEU A 425 -7.07 -26.54 3.90
C LEU A 425 -5.67 -26.12 3.43
N THR A 426 -4.91 -25.48 4.30
CA THR A 426 -3.54 -25.05 4.03
C THR A 426 -2.62 -26.26 3.79
N ALA A 427 -2.75 -27.30 4.62
CA ALA A 427 -2.01 -28.55 4.47
C ALA A 427 -2.35 -29.27 3.15
N LEU A 428 -3.62 -29.36 2.78
CA LEU A 428 -4.03 -29.99 1.52
C LEU A 428 -3.46 -29.23 0.32
N ILE A 429 -3.59 -27.90 0.31
CA ILE A 429 -3.09 -27.07 -0.79
C ILE A 429 -1.56 -27.18 -0.87
N SER A 430 -0.85 -27.16 0.27
CA SER A 430 0.61 -27.33 0.26
C SER A 430 1.07 -28.67 -0.33
N ALA A 431 0.30 -29.73 -0.07
CA ALA A 431 0.59 -31.09 -0.53
C ALA A 431 0.20 -31.34 -1.98
N ALA A 432 -0.80 -30.63 -2.49
CA ALA A 432 -1.32 -30.81 -3.84
C ALA A 432 -0.36 -30.22 -4.88
N LYS A 433 0.02 -31.00 -5.88
CA LYS A 433 0.86 -30.52 -6.99
C LYS A 433 0.13 -29.53 -7.90
N CYS A 434 -1.19 -29.66 -8.00
CA CYS A 434 -2.04 -28.88 -8.91
C CYS A 434 -3.30 -28.37 -8.21
N LEU A 435 -3.51 -27.05 -8.25
CA LEU A 435 -4.73 -26.37 -7.84
C LEU A 435 -5.37 -25.70 -9.05
N ILE A 436 -6.67 -25.88 -9.24
CA ILE A 436 -7.48 -25.18 -10.26
C ILE A 436 -8.60 -24.44 -9.53
N SER A 437 -8.68 -23.13 -9.71
CA SER A 437 -9.64 -22.29 -8.99
C SER A 437 -9.99 -21.03 -9.79
N ASN A 438 -11.15 -20.46 -9.53
CA ASN A 438 -11.40 -19.05 -9.83
C ASN A 438 -10.69 -18.13 -8.82
N ASP A 439 -10.79 -16.80 -8.99
CA ASP A 439 -10.23 -15.80 -8.06
C ASP A 439 -10.88 -15.94 -6.67
N SER A 440 -10.18 -16.62 -5.75
CA SER A 440 -10.64 -16.91 -4.39
C SER A 440 -9.49 -17.30 -3.45
N ALA A 441 -9.78 -17.43 -2.15
CA ALA A 441 -8.79 -17.68 -1.10
C ALA A 441 -7.79 -18.83 -1.38
N PRO A 442 -8.15 -19.98 -1.97
CA PRO A 442 -7.19 -21.06 -2.24
C PRO A 442 -6.01 -20.66 -3.12
N ILE A 443 -6.19 -19.72 -4.08
CA ILE A 443 -5.09 -19.21 -4.89
C ILE A 443 -4.05 -18.51 -4.03
N HIS A 444 -4.52 -17.69 -3.07
CA HIS A 444 -3.63 -16.95 -2.18
C HIS A 444 -2.92 -17.89 -1.18
N ILE A 445 -3.61 -18.93 -0.68
CA ILE A 445 -2.98 -19.98 0.13
C ILE A 445 -1.87 -20.66 -0.66
N ALA A 446 -2.13 -21.03 -1.92
CA ALA A 446 -1.15 -21.65 -2.79
C ALA A 446 0.09 -20.76 -3.03
N GLY A 447 -0.06 -19.45 -2.83
CA GLY A 447 1.04 -18.49 -2.90
C GLY A 447 2.17 -18.72 -1.90
N ALA A 448 1.89 -19.41 -0.79
CA ALA A 448 2.89 -19.77 0.20
C ALA A 448 3.71 -21.01 -0.16
N PHE A 449 3.34 -21.75 -1.23
CA PHE A 449 3.88 -23.05 -1.54
C PHE A 449 4.35 -23.16 -3.00
N ASP A 450 5.06 -24.25 -3.32
CA ASP A 450 5.65 -24.50 -4.65
C ASP A 450 4.78 -25.40 -5.54
N ASN A 451 3.47 -25.22 -5.51
CA ASN A 451 2.51 -25.95 -6.35
C ASN A 451 2.14 -25.17 -7.62
N TRP A 452 1.49 -25.84 -8.57
CA TRP A 452 0.97 -25.25 -9.78
C TRP A 452 -0.44 -24.70 -9.58
N ILE A 453 -0.70 -23.49 -10.10
CA ILE A 453 -1.99 -22.81 -10.02
C ILE A 453 -2.56 -22.61 -11.42
N GLY A 454 -3.68 -23.27 -11.73
CA GLY A 454 -4.54 -22.93 -12.85
C GLY A 454 -5.63 -21.97 -12.39
N VAL A 455 -5.54 -20.71 -12.78
CA VAL A 455 -6.54 -19.69 -12.40
C VAL A 455 -7.47 -19.42 -13.56
N ILE A 456 -8.78 -19.28 -13.27
CA ILE A 456 -9.76 -18.77 -14.22
C ILE A 456 -10.12 -17.36 -13.75
N ALA A 457 -9.44 -16.38 -14.31
CA ALA A 457 -9.61 -14.97 -13.98
C ALA A 457 -10.76 -14.35 -14.78
N THR A 458 -11.51 -13.43 -14.19
CA THR A 458 -12.66 -12.79 -14.85
C THR A 458 -12.62 -11.29 -14.74
N CYS A 459 -13.06 -10.73 -13.60
CA CYS A 459 -13.15 -9.29 -13.38
C CYS A 459 -11.81 -8.64 -13.02
N LYS A 460 -10.84 -9.41 -12.53
CA LYS A 460 -9.49 -8.93 -12.22
C LYS A 460 -8.46 -9.65 -13.08
N ARG A 461 -7.43 -8.94 -13.47
CA ARG A 461 -6.31 -9.50 -14.24
C ARG A 461 -5.57 -10.57 -13.41
N PRO A 462 -5.10 -11.65 -14.08
CA PRO A 462 -4.35 -12.70 -13.38
C PRO A 462 -3.14 -12.20 -12.62
N ASP A 463 -2.40 -11.23 -13.16
CA ASP A 463 -1.22 -10.62 -12.54
C ASP A 463 -1.53 -9.77 -11.29
N TYR A 464 -2.79 -9.47 -11.01
CA TYR A 464 -3.22 -8.77 -9.79
C TYR A 464 -3.72 -9.70 -8.69
N ILE A 465 -3.98 -10.96 -9.00
CA ILE A 465 -4.51 -11.95 -8.07
C ILE A 465 -3.57 -13.13 -7.84
N LEU A 466 -2.74 -13.50 -8.82
CA LEU A 466 -1.74 -14.53 -8.65
C LEU A 466 -0.67 -14.08 -7.65
N PRO A 467 -0.34 -14.94 -6.67
CA PRO A 467 0.56 -14.54 -5.59
C PRO A 467 1.98 -14.25 -6.09
N TYR A 468 2.66 -13.33 -5.45
CA TYR A 468 4.08 -13.08 -5.68
C TYR A 468 4.92 -14.28 -5.22
N ARG A 469 5.61 -14.91 -6.16
CA ARG A 469 6.52 -16.03 -5.95
C ARG A 469 7.78 -15.83 -6.80
N ASN A 470 8.87 -16.50 -6.47
CA ASN A 470 10.11 -16.48 -7.23
C ASN A 470 10.53 -15.07 -7.68
N GLY A 471 10.63 -14.14 -6.72
CA GLY A 471 11.17 -12.80 -6.97
C GLY A 471 10.25 -11.82 -7.68
N ASN A 472 8.95 -12.03 -7.74
CA ASN A 472 7.95 -11.15 -8.36
C ASN A 472 7.38 -11.61 -9.70
N ASP A 473 7.55 -12.90 -10.02
CA ASP A 473 6.89 -13.47 -11.17
C ASP A 473 5.52 -14.07 -10.76
N PRO A 474 4.39 -13.38 -11.05
CA PRO A 474 3.07 -13.92 -10.72
C PRO A 474 2.73 -15.18 -11.51
N PHE A 475 3.38 -15.41 -12.64
CA PHE A 475 3.18 -16.60 -13.47
C PHE A 475 4.15 -17.75 -13.18
N TYR A 476 5.00 -17.63 -12.16
CA TYR A 476 5.82 -18.74 -11.69
C TYR A 476 4.93 -19.91 -11.24
N LYS A 477 5.02 -21.06 -11.95
CA LYS A 477 4.13 -22.23 -11.76
C LYS A 477 2.64 -21.83 -11.71
N ALA A 478 2.22 -20.89 -12.54
CA ALA A 478 0.84 -20.46 -12.66
C ALA A 478 0.45 -20.23 -14.11
N GLU A 479 -0.80 -20.47 -14.44
CA GLU A 479 -1.35 -20.26 -15.78
C GLU A 479 -2.78 -19.72 -15.70
N ALA A 480 -3.07 -18.70 -16.50
CA ALA A 480 -4.41 -18.18 -16.68
C ALA A 480 -5.15 -19.02 -17.73
N LEU A 481 -6.25 -19.64 -17.31
CA LEU A 481 -6.97 -20.62 -18.13
C LEU A 481 -8.17 -20.04 -18.87
N GLU A 482 -8.61 -18.83 -18.53
CA GLU A 482 -9.79 -18.20 -19.14
C GLU A 482 -9.64 -18.05 -20.67
N GLU A 483 -10.77 -18.21 -21.39
CA GLU A 483 -10.83 -17.99 -22.85
C GLU A 483 -11.10 -16.52 -23.21
N PHE A 484 -11.96 -15.85 -22.43
CA PHE A 484 -12.33 -14.48 -22.65
C PHE A 484 -11.89 -13.61 -21.48
N LYS A 485 -11.10 -12.58 -21.80
CA LYS A 485 -10.54 -11.67 -20.81
C LYS A 485 -11.54 -10.57 -20.46
N LEU A 486 -12.51 -10.90 -19.61
CA LEU A 486 -13.55 -9.97 -19.18
C LEU A 486 -12.96 -8.69 -18.57
N TYR A 487 -11.85 -8.80 -17.84
CA TYR A 487 -11.16 -7.68 -17.24
C TYR A 487 -10.65 -6.63 -18.24
N ASP A 488 -10.43 -7.00 -19.50
CA ASP A 488 -10.03 -6.03 -20.54
C ASP A 488 -11.17 -5.08 -20.92
N GLN A 489 -12.43 -5.48 -20.67
CA GLN A 489 -13.60 -4.63 -20.94
C GLN A 489 -13.77 -3.52 -19.92
N PHE A 490 -13.21 -3.64 -18.74
CA PHE A 490 -13.34 -2.63 -17.70
C PHE A 490 -12.38 -1.44 -17.87
N ASN A 491 -11.64 -1.38 -18.97
CA ASN A 491 -10.74 -0.28 -19.39
C ASN A 491 -9.94 0.32 -18.24
N ASN A 492 -9.55 -0.53 -17.28
CA ASN A 492 -8.83 -0.12 -16.12
C ASN A 492 -9.54 0.97 -15.27
N GLN A 493 -10.87 1.04 -15.30
CA GLN A 493 -11.63 2.02 -14.53
C GLN A 493 -11.93 1.50 -13.11
N PRO A 494 -11.48 2.21 -12.06
CA PRO A 494 -11.66 1.82 -10.66
C PRO A 494 -13.11 1.61 -10.24
N SER A 495 -13.95 2.56 -10.59
CA SER A 495 -15.38 2.54 -10.29
C SER A 495 -16.11 1.36 -10.90
N GLN A 496 -15.54 0.75 -11.96
CA GLN A 496 -16.08 -0.44 -12.60
C GLN A 496 -15.58 -1.74 -11.95
N VAL A 497 -14.40 -1.73 -11.29
CA VAL A 497 -13.86 -2.91 -10.60
C VAL A 497 -14.46 -3.07 -9.19
N TYR A 498 -14.89 -2.00 -8.55
CA TYR A 498 -15.47 -2.00 -7.19
C TYR A 498 -16.89 -1.42 -7.12
N GLY A 499 -17.48 -1.07 -8.24
CA GLY A 499 -18.85 -0.53 -8.31
C GLY A 499 -19.88 -1.58 -8.76
N ALA A 500 -21.14 -1.21 -8.76
CA ALA A 500 -22.32 -2.04 -9.02
C ALA A 500 -22.34 -2.83 -10.36
N THR A 501 -21.35 -2.63 -11.22
CA THR A 501 -21.28 -3.28 -12.55
C THR A 501 -20.63 -4.68 -12.48
N ILE A 502 -19.75 -4.94 -11.51
CA ILE A 502 -19.10 -6.25 -11.37
C ILE A 502 -20.03 -7.28 -10.75
N ASP A 503 -20.96 -6.83 -9.91
CA ASP A 503 -21.93 -7.70 -9.25
C ASP A 503 -23.03 -8.21 -10.19
N LYS A 504 -23.08 -7.73 -11.45
CA LYS A 504 -24.12 -8.07 -12.43
C LYS A 504 -23.54 -8.59 -13.73
N CYS A 505 -22.88 -9.73 -13.68
CA CYS A 505 -22.46 -10.44 -14.89
C CYS A 505 -23.45 -11.55 -15.22
N ASP A 506 -23.99 -11.56 -16.43
CA ASP A 506 -24.91 -12.61 -16.86
C ASP A 506 -24.18 -13.94 -17.13
N GLU A 507 -24.94 -15.04 -17.04
CA GLU A 507 -24.40 -16.39 -17.27
C GLU A 507 -23.79 -16.56 -18.67
N ALA A 508 -24.34 -15.90 -19.69
CA ALA A 508 -23.83 -15.99 -21.06
C ALA A 508 -22.43 -15.39 -21.18
N THR A 509 -22.18 -14.27 -20.50
CA THR A 509 -20.86 -13.65 -20.41
C THR A 509 -19.89 -14.53 -19.62
N MET A 510 -20.33 -15.09 -18.49
CA MET A 510 -19.51 -16.00 -17.70
C MET A 510 -19.10 -17.27 -18.47
N ARG A 511 -20.01 -17.83 -19.26
CA ARG A 511 -19.71 -18.96 -20.13
C ARG A 511 -18.62 -18.67 -21.16
N LYS A 512 -18.52 -17.44 -21.67
CA LYS A 512 -17.43 -17.03 -22.57
C LYS A 512 -16.05 -17.02 -21.87
N CYS A 513 -16.01 -16.73 -20.59
CA CYS A 513 -14.79 -16.74 -19.81
C CYS A 513 -14.31 -18.18 -19.50
N CYS A 514 -15.23 -19.15 -19.47
CA CYS A 514 -14.91 -20.52 -19.09
C CYS A 514 -14.03 -21.20 -20.13
N PRO A 515 -12.83 -21.73 -19.76
CA PRO A 515 -12.05 -22.54 -20.66
C PRO A 515 -12.78 -23.86 -20.97
N PRO A 516 -12.58 -24.44 -22.15
CA PRO A 516 -13.06 -25.78 -22.42
C PRO A 516 -12.40 -26.80 -21.47
N ALA A 517 -13.10 -27.88 -21.10
CA ALA A 517 -12.58 -28.90 -20.18
C ALA A 517 -11.24 -29.48 -20.63
N GLU A 518 -11.04 -29.61 -21.94
CA GLU A 518 -9.78 -30.07 -22.52
C GLU A 518 -8.58 -29.19 -22.11
N LYS A 519 -8.74 -27.85 -22.08
CA LYS A 519 -7.68 -26.92 -21.66
C LYS A 519 -7.31 -27.15 -20.19
N VAL A 520 -8.32 -27.34 -19.34
CA VAL A 520 -8.13 -27.61 -17.90
C VAL A 520 -7.40 -28.95 -17.71
N VAL A 521 -7.78 -30.00 -18.46
CA VAL A 521 -7.13 -31.29 -18.43
C VAL A 521 -5.69 -31.24 -18.96
N ASN A 522 -5.44 -30.50 -20.04
CA ASN A 522 -4.10 -30.32 -20.60
C ASN A 522 -3.18 -29.54 -19.64
N PHE A 523 -3.70 -28.57 -18.93
CA PHE A 523 -2.95 -27.93 -17.85
C PHE A 523 -2.55 -28.93 -16.76
N ALA A 524 -3.49 -29.76 -16.28
CA ALA A 524 -3.17 -30.79 -15.30
C ALA A 524 -2.14 -31.81 -15.84
N LYS A 525 -2.28 -32.29 -17.07
CA LYS A 525 -1.30 -33.19 -17.72
C LYS A 525 0.11 -32.56 -17.77
N LYS A 526 0.21 -31.29 -18.18
CA LYS A 526 1.47 -30.53 -18.17
C LYS A 526 2.12 -30.54 -16.79
N VAL A 527 1.34 -30.28 -15.73
CA VAL A 527 1.81 -30.25 -14.34
C VAL A 527 2.36 -31.61 -13.89
N PHE A 528 1.74 -32.71 -14.32
CA PHE A 528 2.15 -34.06 -13.93
C PHE A 528 3.11 -34.71 -14.93
N ASN A 529 3.47 -34.03 -16.02
CA ASN A 529 4.29 -34.54 -17.13
C ASN A 529 3.66 -35.78 -17.81
N LEU A 530 2.36 -35.75 -18.09
CA LEU A 530 1.57 -36.80 -18.71
C LEU A 530 1.16 -36.46 -20.15
#